data_efb7554b135aa34b4ab4ee4391f4dfb4
#
_entry.id   efb7554b135aa34b4ab4ee4391f4dfb4
#
_cell.length_a   1.000
_cell.length_b   1.000
_cell.length_c   1.000
_cell.angle_alpha   90.00
_cell.angle_beta   90.00
_cell.angle_gamma   90.00
#
_symmetry.space_group_name_H-M   'P 1'
#
loop_
_entity.id
_entity.type
_entity.pdbx_description
1 polymer ?
#
loop_
_entity_poly.entity_id
_entity_poly.type
_entity_poly.pdbx_seq_one_letter_code
_entity_poly.pdbx_strand_id
1 'polypeptide(L)'
;VARRRFDVSSVHERRRALRSELTAGRRLVGTFVKLANADIVEMAAAAGFQFVVVDLEHSTLTEVDALGLVRHADAGGVPALVRVPAVDPPLIARLLENGAVGIQLSMLRTAEQARRLMAATHFAPSGERSVSLANRVAGFGATSLRDFLQLEAEAPPLLVGQIETGIAEPWPDVLHGLDVAFVGTTDLSVNLGLPSIGELSAAVERVRLAAEAAGVAFGGWSASLSAAPAQGLAEAGYLVVGSDLQILAAGLRAALSPEGGN
;
A
#
# COMPACT_ATOMS: atom_id res chain seq x y z
N VAL A 1 -15.75 -8.24 34.24
CA VAL A 1 -15.67 -7.57 32.94
C VAL A 1 -14.23 -7.79 32.47
N ALA A 2 -14.01 -8.70 31.48
CA ALA A 2 -12.71 -8.91 30.88
C ALA A 2 -12.28 -7.58 30.21
N ARG A 3 -11.22 -6.97 30.74
CA ARG A 3 -10.59 -5.81 30.11
C ARG A 3 -10.06 -6.29 28.76
N ARG A 4 -10.67 -5.86 27.65
CA ARG A 4 -10.02 -5.98 26.33
C ARG A 4 -8.72 -5.20 26.44
N ARG A 5 -7.59 -5.90 26.54
CA ARG A 5 -6.29 -5.31 26.32
C ARG A 5 -6.27 -4.86 24.86
N PHE A 6 -5.75 -3.68 24.57
CA PHE A 6 -5.40 -3.30 23.22
C PHE A 6 -4.50 -4.43 22.67
N ASP A 7 -4.98 -5.10 21.62
CA ASP A 7 -4.22 -6.19 21.04
C ASP A 7 -3.09 -5.62 20.21
N VAL A 8 -1.92 -5.54 20.82
CA VAL A 8 -0.70 -5.00 20.18
C VAL A 8 -0.27 -5.88 19.01
N SER A 9 -0.67 -7.18 19.03
CA SER A 9 -0.35 -8.13 17.95
C SER A 9 -1.12 -7.85 16.67
N SER A 10 -2.21 -7.09 16.72
CA SER A 10 -3.14 -6.91 15.60
C SER A 10 -2.51 -6.37 14.32
N VAL A 11 -1.60 -5.37 14.39
CA VAL A 11 -0.92 -4.83 13.20
C VAL A 11 0.10 -5.82 12.63
N HIS A 12 0.85 -6.50 13.51
CA HIS A 12 1.84 -7.51 13.10
C HIS A 12 1.18 -8.75 12.51
N GLU A 13 0.03 -9.18 13.04
CA GLU A 13 -0.77 -10.26 12.46
C GLU A 13 -1.27 -9.90 11.06
N ARG A 14 -1.76 -8.68 10.85
CA ARG A 14 -2.18 -8.22 9.53
C ARG A 14 -1.04 -8.13 8.53
N ARG A 15 0.15 -7.67 8.96
CA ARG A 15 1.36 -7.67 8.10
C ARG A 15 1.72 -9.08 7.68
N ARG A 16 1.73 -10.06 8.62
CA ARG A 16 1.97 -11.47 8.32
C ARG A 16 0.93 -12.05 7.39
N ALA A 17 -0.35 -11.78 7.65
CA ALA A 17 -1.44 -12.27 6.82
C ALA A 17 -1.34 -11.76 5.37
N LEU A 18 -1.17 -10.45 5.16
CA LEU A 18 -1.01 -9.88 3.81
C LEU A 18 0.20 -10.49 3.08
N ARG A 19 1.35 -10.58 3.75
CA ARG A 19 2.57 -11.16 3.15
C ARG A 19 2.38 -12.63 2.82
N SER A 20 1.70 -13.40 3.68
CA SER A 20 1.37 -14.81 3.43
C SER A 20 0.47 -14.98 2.21
N GLU A 21 -0.55 -14.13 2.05
CA GLU A 21 -1.42 -14.14 0.87
C GLU A 21 -0.63 -13.86 -0.42
N LEU A 22 0.20 -12.80 -0.41
CA LEU A 22 1.04 -12.43 -1.55
C LEU A 22 2.02 -13.55 -1.92
N THR A 23 2.69 -14.13 -0.92
CA THR A 23 3.64 -15.25 -1.13
C THR A 23 2.95 -16.51 -1.65
N ALA A 24 1.70 -16.74 -1.25
CA ALA A 24 0.90 -17.86 -1.75
C ALA A 24 0.33 -17.60 -3.16
N GLY A 25 0.64 -16.45 -3.79
CA GLY A 25 0.12 -16.08 -5.10
C GLY A 25 -1.37 -15.74 -5.11
N ARG A 26 -1.98 -15.49 -3.95
CA ARG A 26 -3.38 -15.10 -3.87
C ARG A 26 -3.53 -13.60 -4.11
N ARG A 27 -4.57 -13.25 -4.90
CA ARG A 27 -4.84 -11.85 -5.19
C ARG A 27 -5.46 -11.15 -3.99
N LEU A 28 -4.85 -10.04 -3.59
CA LEU A 28 -5.38 -9.06 -2.66
C LEU A 28 -5.95 -7.87 -3.44
N VAL A 29 -7.15 -7.45 -3.08
CA VAL A 29 -7.84 -6.31 -3.70
C VAL A 29 -8.03 -5.22 -2.66
N GLY A 30 -7.49 -4.04 -2.95
CA GLY A 30 -7.64 -2.83 -2.14
C GLY A 30 -8.18 -1.66 -2.94
N THR A 31 -8.34 -0.52 -2.28
CA THR A 31 -8.72 0.74 -2.92
C THR A 31 -7.95 1.91 -2.32
N PHE A 32 -7.78 3.01 -3.10
CA PHE A 32 -7.24 4.25 -2.55
C PHE A 32 -8.29 5.01 -1.74
N VAL A 33 -7.87 5.54 -0.59
CA VAL A 33 -8.66 6.44 0.27
C VAL A 33 -8.06 7.84 0.18
N LYS A 34 -8.87 8.78 -0.29
CA LYS A 34 -8.49 10.18 -0.57
C LYS A 34 -9.36 11.20 0.17
N LEU A 35 -10.47 10.75 0.79
CA LEU A 35 -11.35 11.57 1.59
C LEU A 35 -11.03 11.42 3.08
N ALA A 36 -11.02 12.54 3.80
CA ALA A 36 -10.79 12.59 5.25
C ALA A 36 -12.03 12.13 6.04
N ASN A 37 -12.55 10.94 5.72
CA ASN A 37 -13.73 10.38 6.38
C ASN A 37 -13.52 8.91 6.71
N ALA A 38 -13.65 8.56 7.99
CA ALA A 38 -13.48 7.20 8.50
C ALA A 38 -14.52 6.21 7.93
N ASP A 39 -15.74 6.67 7.62
CA ASP A 39 -16.79 5.83 7.05
C ASP A 39 -16.36 5.17 5.72
N ILE A 40 -15.47 5.84 4.96
CA ILE A 40 -14.92 5.29 3.73
C ILE A 40 -14.16 3.98 3.98
N VAL A 41 -13.42 3.89 5.08
CA VAL A 41 -12.68 2.68 5.45
C VAL A 41 -13.64 1.55 5.80
N GLU A 42 -14.70 1.86 6.55
CA GLU A 42 -15.73 0.88 6.90
C GLU A 42 -16.52 0.41 5.69
N MET A 43 -16.91 1.33 4.80
CA MET A 43 -17.59 0.99 3.54
C MET A 43 -16.72 0.13 2.62
N ALA A 44 -15.42 0.43 2.52
CA ALA A 44 -14.48 -0.40 1.76
C ALA A 44 -14.41 -1.82 2.32
N ALA A 45 -14.28 -1.98 3.64
CA ALA A 45 -14.28 -3.27 4.29
C ALA A 45 -15.61 -4.02 4.08
N ALA A 46 -16.74 -3.34 4.25
CA ALA A 46 -18.07 -3.93 4.03
C ALA A 46 -18.30 -4.36 2.57
N ALA A 47 -17.70 -3.65 1.61
CA ALA A 47 -17.72 -4.00 0.19
C ALA A 47 -16.80 -5.20 -0.16
N GLY A 48 -15.93 -5.63 0.77
CA GLY A 48 -15.04 -6.77 0.60
C GLY A 48 -13.63 -6.43 0.15
N PHE A 49 -13.22 -5.15 0.19
CA PHE A 49 -11.81 -4.80 0.01
C PHE A 49 -10.98 -5.34 1.17
N GLN A 50 -9.86 -5.97 0.85
CA GLN A 50 -9.01 -6.65 1.81
C GLN A 50 -7.98 -5.73 2.46
N PHE A 51 -7.73 -4.57 1.86
CA PHE A 51 -6.88 -3.51 2.40
C PHE A 51 -7.28 -2.15 1.80
N VAL A 52 -6.80 -1.09 2.41
CA VAL A 52 -6.92 0.27 1.87
C VAL A 52 -5.53 0.91 1.76
N VAL A 53 -5.39 1.85 0.82
CA VAL A 53 -4.19 2.68 0.67
C VAL A 53 -4.59 4.14 0.90
N VAL A 54 -4.22 4.69 2.06
CA VAL A 54 -4.41 6.11 2.36
C VAL A 54 -3.42 6.92 1.52
N ASP A 55 -3.92 7.86 0.75
CA ASP A 55 -3.15 8.52 -0.29
C ASP A 55 -2.69 9.93 0.11
N LEU A 56 -1.41 10.08 0.46
CA LEU A 56 -0.79 11.38 0.74
C LEU A 56 -0.14 12.04 -0.48
N GLU A 57 -0.23 11.42 -1.67
CA GLU A 57 0.32 11.99 -2.91
C GLU A 57 -0.73 12.77 -3.70
N HIS A 58 -1.83 12.12 -4.06
CA HIS A 58 -2.86 12.69 -4.94
C HIS A 58 -4.19 12.90 -4.22
N SER A 59 -4.15 13.49 -3.03
CA SER A 59 -5.32 13.85 -2.24
C SER A 59 -5.12 15.19 -1.54
N THR A 60 -6.14 15.65 -0.84
CA THR A 60 -6.06 16.81 0.05
C THR A 60 -5.82 16.41 1.50
N LEU A 61 -5.54 15.13 1.77
CA LEU A 61 -5.29 14.63 3.11
C LEU A 61 -4.01 15.24 3.69
N THR A 62 -4.12 15.71 4.91
CA THR A 62 -2.97 16.07 5.73
C THR A 62 -2.41 14.85 6.45
N GLU A 63 -1.23 14.98 7.05
CA GLU A 63 -0.69 13.93 7.93
C GLU A 63 -1.68 13.56 9.04
N VAL A 64 -2.35 14.54 9.64
CA VAL A 64 -3.32 14.33 10.73
C VAL A 64 -4.50 13.48 10.25
N ASP A 65 -5.02 13.75 9.04
CA ASP A 65 -6.08 12.97 8.43
C ASP A 65 -5.64 11.53 8.18
N ALA A 66 -4.44 11.34 7.63
CA ALA A 66 -3.88 10.01 7.36
C ALA A 66 -3.69 9.20 8.66
N LEU A 67 -3.17 9.82 9.73
CA LEU A 67 -3.04 9.18 11.03
C LEU A 67 -4.41 8.79 11.61
N GLY A 68 -5.42 9.65 11.44
CA GLY A 68 -6.80 9.35 11.84
C GLY A 68 -7.39 8.15 11.11
N LEU A 69 -7.25 8.11 9.77
CA LEU A 69 -7.72 7.01 8.92
C LEU A 69 -7.00 5.69 9.23
N VAL A 70 -5.67 5.72 9.38
CA VAL A 70 -4.87 4.54 9.75
C VAL A 70 -5.31 3.98 11.11
N ARG A 71 -5.50 4.84 12.12
CA ARG A 71 -5.96 4.41 13.46
C ARG A 71 -7.37 3.84 13.42
N HIS A 72 -8.25 4.40 12.59
CA HIS A 72 -9.60 3.90 12.42
C HIS A 72 -9.58 2.52 11.73
N ALA A 73 -8.83 2.37 10.66
CA ALA A 73 -8.63 1.10 9.96
C ALA A 73 -8.07 0.03 10.90
N ASP A 74 -7.04 0.37 11.69
CA ASP A 74 -6.45 -0.53 12.67
C ASP A 74 -7.48 -0.99 13.73
N ALA A 75 -8.31 -0.07 14.26
CA ALA A 75 -9.35 -0.39 15.21
C ALA A 75 -10.46 -1.28 14.61
N GLY A 76 -10.76 -1.11 13.33
CA GLY A 76 -11.72 -1.91 12.57
C GLY A 76 -11.17 -3.23 12.02
N GLY A 77 -9.86 -3.51 12.20
CA GLY A 77 -9.22 -4.71 11.69
C GLY A 77 -8.91 -4.68 10.18
N VAL A 78 -9.00 -3.51 9.55
CA VAL A 78 -8.70 -3.31 8.13
C VAL A 78 -7.23 -2.97 7.93
N PRO A 79 -6.46 -3.74 7.15
CA PRO A 79 -5.09 -3.36 6.82
C PRO A 79 -5.04 -2.04 6.05
N ALA A 80 -4.30 -1.05 6.55
CA ALA A 80 -4.09 0.23 5.88
C ALA A 80 -2.61 0.44 5.56
N LEU A 81 -2.28 0.56 4.26
CA LEU A 81 -1.02 1.10 3.81
C LEU A 81 -1.17 2.61 3.63
N VAL A 82 -0.04 3.32 3.56
CA VAL A 82 -0.05 4.75 3.23
C VAL A 82 0.86 4.99 2.02
N ARG A 83 0.31 5.65 0.98
CA ARG A 83 1.10 6.11 -0.15
C ARG A 83 1.75 7.45 0.19
N VAL A 84 3.06 7.53 0.01
CA VAL A 84 3.86 8.72 0.25
C VAL A 84 4.59 9.16 -1.03
N PRO A 85 4.69 10.47 -1.32
CA PRO A 85 5.35 10.96 -2.53
C PRO A 85 6.88 10.89 -2.46
N ALA A 86 7.44 10.78 -1.24
CA ALA A 86 8.88 10.70 -1.02
C ALA A 86 9.18 9.99 0.30
N VAL A 87 10.41 9.52 0.46
CA VAL A 87 10.88 8.96 1.73
C VAL A 87 11.12 10.08 2.72
N ASP A 88 10.22 10.22 3.68
CA ASP A 88 10.30 11.10 4.85
C ASP A 88 10.34 10.22 6.12
N PRO A 89 11.53 9.96 6.71
CA PRO A 89 11.64 9.05 7.84
C PRO A 89 10.80 9.45 9.06
N PRO A 90 10.71 10.73 9.47
CA PRO A 90 9.82 11.16 10.55
C PRO A 90 8.34 10.89 10.28
N LEU A 91 7.84 11.17 9.08
CA LEU A 91 6.46 10.88 8.68
C LEU A 91 6.20 9.37 8.70
N ILE A 92 7.07 8.59 8.06
CA ILE A 92 6.97 7.13 7.97
C ILE A 92 6.94 6.51 9.38
N ALA A 93 7.81 6.96 10.29
CA ALA A 93 7.82 6.48 11.67
C ALA A 93 6.45 6.71 12.35
N ARG A 94 5.89 7.93 12.25
CA ARG A 94 4.58 8.25 12.84
C ARG A 94 3.44 7.43 12.24
N LEU A 95 3.43 7.20 10.92
CA LEU A 95 2.43 6.36 10.26
C LEU A 95 2.47 4.92 10.78
N LEU A 96 3.67 4.33 10.86
CA LEU A 96 3.85 2.96 11.35
C LEU A 96 3.52 2.84 12.84
N GLU A 97 3.88 3.81 13.66
CA GLU A 97 3.56 3.86 15.10
C GLU A 97 2.06 3.98 15.38
N ASN A 98 1.27 4.44 14.41
CA ASN A 98 -0.17 4.58 14.51
C ASN A 98 -0.96 3.42 13.89
N GLY A 99 -0.30 2.39 13.34
CA GLY A 99 -0.92 1.16 12.89
C GLY A 99 -0.93 0.94 11.38
N ALA A 100 -0.20 1.74 10.59
CA ALA A 100 0.00 1.43 9.18
C ALA A 100 0.69 0.07 9.02
N VAL A 101 0.14 -0.78 8.16
CA VAL A 101 0.71 -2.10 7.90
C VAL A 101 1.89 -2.03 6.92
N GLY A 102 2.01 -0.94 6.17
CA GLY A 102 3.09 -0.75 5.20
C GLY A 102 3.08 0.63 4.57
N ILE A 103 4.09 0.88 3.74
CA ILE A 103 4.30 2.13 3.01
C ILE A 103 4.37 1.82 1.51
N GLN A 104 3.64 2.58 0.71
CA GLN A 104 3.73 2.60 -0.74
C GLN A 104 4.46 3.88 -1.18
N LEU A 105 5.66 3.73 -1.73
CA LEU A 105 6.46 4.84 -2.23
C LEU A 105 6.14 5.08 -3.71
N SER A 106 5.66 6.28 -4.02
CA SER A 106 5.47 6.72 -5.41
C SER A 106 6.80 6.93 -6.13
N MET A 107 6.75 6.87 -7.46
CA MET A 107 7.85 7.25 -8.34
C MET A 107 9.17 6.58 -7.98
N LEU A 108 9.13 5.30 -7.61
CA LEU A 108 10.35 4.51 -7.40
C LEU A 108 11.11 4.36 -8.72
N ARG A 109 12.38 4.80 -8.75
CA ARG A 109 13.24 4.83 -9.95
C ARG A 109 14.60 4.19 -9.72
N THR A 110 15.08 4.17 -8.48
CA THR A 110 16.45 3.82 -8.15
C THR A 110 16.55 2.88 -6.95
N ALA A 111 17.59 2.06 -6.93
CA ALA A 111 17.93 1.22 -5.81
C ALA A 111 18.18 2.03 -4.50
N GLU A 112 18.69 3.27 -4.65
CA GLU A 112 18.87 4.16 -3.49
C GLU A 112 17.54 4.54 -2.83
N GLN A 113 16.49 4.82 -3.61
CA GLN A 113 15.17 5.09 -3.05
C GLN A 113 14.60 3.87 -2.30
N ALA A 114 14.76 2.66 -2.85
CA ALA A 114 14.35 1.41 -2.20
C ALA A 114 15.12 1.20 -0.88
N ARG A 115 16.44 1.38 -0.88
CA ARG A 115 17.28 1.30 0.33
C ARG A 115 16.87 2.32 1.39
N ARG A 116 16.61 3.57 1.00
CA ARG A 116 16.15 4.62 1.90
C ARG A 116 14.77 4.32 2.50
N LEU A 117 13.85 3.75 1.70
CA LEU A 117 12.55 3.32 2.20
C LEU A 117 12.72 2.21 3.25
N MET A 118 13.55 1.22 2.96
CA MET A 118 13.86 0.14 3.91
C MET A 118 14.51 0.69 5.19
N ALA A 119 15.49 1.58 5.07
CA ALA A 119 16.15 2.20 6.22
C ALA A 119 15.17 2.99 7.10
N ALA A 120 14.21 3.71 6.49
CA ALA A 120 13.21 4.50 7.23
C ALA A 120 12.13 3.66 7.92
N THR A 121 11.92 2.42 7.49
CA THR A 121 10.84 1.55 7.98
C THR A 121 11.30 0.50 8.99
N HIS A 122 12.56 0.08 8.92
CA HIS A 122 13.12 -0.99 9.75
C HIS A 122 13.97 -0.42 10.89
N PHE A 123 14.02 -1.17 11.99
CA PHE A 123 14.95 -0.90 13.10
C PHE A 123 16.34 -1.49 12.82
N ALA A 124 17.35 -1.02 13.54
CA ALA A 124 18.69 -1.58 13.49
C ALA A 124 18.67 -3.11 13.81
N PRO A 125 19.50 -3.94 13.15
CA PRO A 125 20.55 -3.56 12.20
C PRO A 125 20.07 -3.39 10.75
N SER A 126 18.80 -3.69 10.43
CA SER A 126 18.26 -3.72 9.07
C SER A 126 17.84 -2.33 8.55
N GLY A 127 17.77 -1.33 9.43
CA GLY A 127 17.38 0.03 9.09
C GLY A 127 17.79 1.04 10.18
N GLU A 128 17.25 2.26 10.05
CA GLU A 128 17.61 3.42 10.86
C GLU A 128 16.39 4.05 11.57
N ARG A 129 15.23 3.37 11.55
CA ARG A 129 14.02 3.87 12.21
C ARG A 129 14.28 4.08 13.70
N SER A 130 13.93 5.25 14.22
CA SER A 130 14.00 5.55 15.65
C SER A 130 12.92 4.79 16.42
N VAL A 131 13.22 4.37 17.65
CA VAL A 131 12.28 3.64 18.50
C VAL A 131 11.61 4.56 19.51
N SER A 132 10.30 4.44 19.63
CA SER A 132 9.50 4.94 20.74
C SER A 132 8.56 3.83 21.19
N LEU A 133 8.35 3.68 22.50
CA LEU A 133 7.35 2.77 23.04
C LEU A 133 6.07 3.49 23.47
N ALA A 134 6.08 4.83 23.49
CA ALA A 134 4.93 5.64 23.87
C ALA A 134 3.95 5.82 22.71
N ASN A 135 3.75 4.75 21.90
CA ASN A 135 2.88 4.77 20.75
C ASN A 135 1.85 3.62 20.79
N ARG A 136 0.87 3.68 19.88
CA ARG A 136 -0.23 2.72 19.81
C ARG A 136 0.25 1.29 19.58
N VAL A 137 1.17 1.08 18.63
CA VAL A 137 1.64 -0.26 18.23
C VAL A 137 2.45 -0.93 19.33
N ALA A 138 3.14 -0.16 20.15
CA ALA A 138 3.83 -0.63 21.35
C ALA A 138 2.93 -0.66 22.61
N GLY A 139 1.60 -0.54 22.44
CA GLY A 139 0.64 -0.58 23.54
C GLY A 139 0.81 0.55 24.55
N PHE A 140 1.25 1.74 24.10
CA PHE A 140 1.52 2.91 24.94
C PHE A 140 2.48 2.61 26.09
N GLY A 141 3.55 1.87 25.81
CA GLY A 141 4.58 1.48 26.77
C GLY A 141 4.30 0.18 27.53
N ALA A 142 3.24 -0.53 27.20
CA ALA A 142 2.93 -1.81 27.84
C ALA A 142 3.79 -2.97 27.31
N THR A 143 4.38 -2.83 26.12
CA THR A 143 5.28 -3.83 25.51
C THR A 143 6.73 -3.50 25.87
N SER A 144 7.51 -4.53 26.26
CA SER A 144 8.95 -4.33 26.50
C SER A 144 9.68 -3.98 25.20
N LEU A 145 10.80 -3.27 25.30
CA LEU A 145 11.62 -2.93 24.13
C LEU A 145 12.03 -4.19 23.34
N ARG A 146 12.44 -5.23 24.06
CA ARG A 146 12.85 -6.51 23.46
C ARG A 146 11.71 -7.15 22.67
N ASP A 147 10.54 -7.29 23.29
CA ASP A 147 9.38 -7.94 22.65
C ASP A 147 8.88 -7.10 21.46
N PHE A 148 8.89 -5.78 21.59
CA PHE A 148 8.51 -4.88 20.49
C PHE A 148 9.43 -5.03 19.28
N LEU A 149 10.76 -4.97 19.49
CA LEU A 149 11.73 -5.14 18.41
C LEU A 149 11.66 -6.55 17.77
N GLN A 150 11.40 -7.59 18.58
CA GLN A 150 11.19 -8.93 18.07
C GLN A 150 9.95 -9.00 17.18
N LEU A 151 8.81 -8.46 17.60
CA LEU A 151 7.57 -8.44 16.82
C LEU A 151 7.78 -7.67 15.49
N GLU A 152 8.45 -6.52 15.52
CA GLU A 152 8.75 -5.73 14.32
C GLU A 152 9.70 -6.46 13.37
N ALA A 153 10.66 -7.26 13.89
CA ALA A 153 11.55 -8.07 13.06
C ALA A 153 10.84 -9.29 12.44
N GLU A 154 9.92 -9.93 13.18
CA GLU A 154 9.13 -11.08 12.69
C GLU A 154 8.03 -10.70 11.72
N ALA A 155 7.51 -9.47 11.82
CA ALA A 155 6.47 -8.94 10.98
C ALA A 155 6.77 -7.48 10.57
N PRO A 156 7.82 -7.25 9.76
CA PRO A 156 8.18 -5.90 9.33
C PRO A 156 7.07 -5.27 8.49
N PRO A 157 7.04 -3.91 8.35
CA PRO A 157 6.12 -3.23 7.47
C PRO A 157 6.21 -3.74 6.03
N LEU A 158 5.08 -3.79 5.30
CA LEU A 158 5.10 -4.09 3.87
C LEU A 158 5.65 -2.88 3.11
N LEU A 159 6.52 -3.15 2.14
CA LEU A 159 7.12 -2.14 1.27
C LEU A 159 6.62 -2.31 -0.16
N VAL A 160 5.93 -1.31 -0.65
CA VAL A 160 5.40 -1.26 -2.02
C VAL A 160 6.15 -0.18 -2.79
N GLY A 161 6.84 -0.56 -3.86
CA GLY A 161 7.49 0.37 -4.77
C GLY A 161 6.65 0.62 -6.00
N GLN A 162 6.23 1.88 -6.24
CA GLN A 162 5.40 2.24 -7.38
C GLN A 162 6.26 2.63 -8.59
N ILE A 163 6.19 1.80 -9.62
CA ILE A 163 6.94 1.94 -10.87
C ILE A 163 6.08 2.70 -11.88
N GLU A 164 6.53 3.89 -12.24
CA GLU A 164 5.78 4.85 -13.06
C GLU A 164 6.64 5.45 -14.17
N THR A 165 7.87 4.97 -14.31
CA THR A 165 8.81 5.42 -15.33
C THR A 165 9.64 4.24 -15.84
N GLY A 166 10.45 4.49 -16.88
CA GLY A 166 11.52 3.56 -17.25
C GLY A 166 12.58 3.46 -16.13
N ILE A 167 12.96 2.25 -15.79
CA ILE A 167 14.04 1.95 -14.84
C ILE A 167 15.33 1.74 -15.61
N ALA A 168 16.37 2.51 -15.27
CA ALA A 168 17.68 2.42 -15.89
C ALA A 168 18.67 1.51 -15.13
N GLU A 169 18.44 1.32 -13.83
CA GLU A 169 19.27 0.47 -12.97
C GLU A 169 18.84 -1.01 -13.07
N PRO A 170 19.70 -1.96 -12.65
CA PRO A 170 19.33 -3.37 -12.59
C PRO A 170 18.10 -3.60 -11.70
N TRP A 171 17.10 -4.29 -12.23
CA TRP A 171 15.85 -4.57 -11.51
C TRP A 171 16.03 -5.24 -10.14
N PRO A 172 16.95 -6.24 -9.97
CA PRO A 172 17.17 -6.85 -8.67
C PRO A 172 17.60 -5.84 -7.60
N ASP A 173 18.35 -4.80 -7.97
CA ASP A 173 18.80 -3.77 -7.03
C ASP A 173 17.66 -2.82 -6.65
N VAL A 174 16.83 -2.43 -7.63
CA VAL A 174 15.68 -1.53 -7.42
C VAL A 174 14.57 -2.22 -6.62
N LEU A 175 14.35 -3.52 -6.82
CA LEU A 175 13.31 -4.28 -6.13
C LEU A 175 13.77 -4.90 -4.82
N HIS A 176 15.05 -4.76 -4.47
CA HIS A 176 15.60 -5.34 -3.25
C HIS A 176 14.87 -4.84 -1.99
N GLY A 177 14.39 -5.78 -1.17
CA GLY A 177 13.70 -5.48 0.08
C GLY A 177 12.25 -5.03 -0.06
N LEU A 178 11.70 -4.99 -1.26
CA LEU A 178 10.28 -4.71 -1.47
C LEU A 178 9.44 -5.98 -1.37
N ASP A 179 8.20 -5.83 -0.92
CA ASP A 179 7.17 -6.88 -0.96
C ASP A 179 6.38 -6.84 -2.28
N VAL A 180 6.21 -5.66 -2.87
CA VAL A 180 5.40 -5.46 -4.08
C VAL A 180 6.07 -4.48 -5.05
N ALA A 181 6.17 -4.86 -6.32
CA ALA A 181 6.43 -3.98 -7.45
C ALA A 181 5.08 -3.58 -8.05
N PHE A 182 4.65 -2.35 -7.80
CA PHE A 182 3.35 -1.81 -8.18
C PHE A 182 3.47 -0.94 -9.43
N VAL A 183 2.67 -1.18 -10.46
CA VAL A 183 2.67 -0.38 -11.68
C VAL A 183 1.59 0.71 -11.61
N GLY A 184 2.00 1.97 -11.71
CA GLY A 184 1.13 3.11 -11.95
C GLY A 184 0.98 3.35 -13.45
N THR A 185 0.02 2.66 -14.10
CA THR A 185 -0.12 2.64 -15.56
C THR A 185 -0.36 4.01 -16.19
N THR A 186 -1.04 4.91 -15.50
CA THR A 186 -1.31 6.28 -15.99
C THR A 186 -0.03 7.09 -16.09
N ASP A 187 0.72 7.18 -15.00
CA ASP A 187 1.96 7.94 -14.95
C ASP A 187 3.06 7.27 -15.78
N LEU A 188 3.10 5.93 -15.80
CA LEU A 188 3.98 5.19 -16.71
C LEU A 188 3.71 5.57 -18.18
N SER A 189 2.44 5.66 -18.58
CA SER A 189 2.06 6.08 -19.94
C SER A 189 2.54 7.50 -20.25
N VAL A 190 2.35 8.43 -19.32
CA VAL A 190 2.80 9.82 -19.48
C VAL A 190 4.33 9.90 -19.58
N ASN A 191 5.03 9.21 -18.68
CA ASN A 191 6.50 9.22 -18.65
C ASN A 191 7.14 8.52 -19.87
N LEU A 192 6.42 7.62 -20.53
CA LEU A 192 6.84 6.98 -21.78
C LEU A 192 6.43 7.79 -23.04
N GLY A 193 5.84 8.99 -22.87
CA GLY A 193 5.44 9.86 -23.97
C GLY A 193 4.14 9.44 -24.67
N LEU A 194 3.19 8.88 -23.91
CA LEU A 194 1.90 8.38 -24.41
C LEU A 194 2.07 7.28 -25.48
N PRO A 195 2.72 6.16 -25.13
CA PRO A 195 3.01 5.09 -26.07
C PRO A 195 1.71 4.42 -26.59
N SER A 196 1.82 3.62 -27.63
CA SER A 196 0.74 2.75 -28.07
C SER A 196 0.37 1.76 -26.95
N ILE A 197 -0.85 1.21 -27.01
CA ILE A 197 -1.34 0.19 -26.04
C ILE A 197 -0.37 -1.00 -25.97
N GLY A 198 0.18 -1.43 -27.12
CA GLY A 198 1.15 -2.53 -27.17
C GLY A 198 2.47 -2.22 -26.46
N GLU A 199 2.99 -1.01 -26.63
CA GLU A 199 4.22 -0.55 -25.96
C GLU A 199 4.01 -0.40 -24.45
N LEU A 200 2.86 0.13 -24.02
CA LEU A 200 2.51 0.21 -22.60
C LEU A 200 2.39 -1.19 -22.00
N SER A 201 1.68 -2.11 -22.67
CA SER A 201 1.57 -3.50 -22.21
C SER A 201 2.93 -4.18 -22.10
N ALA A 202 3.83 -3.95 -23.04
CA ALA A 202 5.21 -4.46 -22.98
C ALA A 202 6.00 -3.85 -21.81
N ALA A 203 5.74 -2.59 -21.45
CA ALA A 203 6.36 -1.96 -20.29
C ALA A 203 5.84 -2.56 -18.98
N VAL A 204 4.54 -2.77 -18.86
CA VAL A 204 3.90 -3.45 -17.72
C VAL A 204 4.44 -4.88 -17.58
N GLU A 205 4.54 -5.63 -18.68
CA GLU A 205 5.07 -6.99 -18.70
C GLU A 205 6.53 -7.06 -18.24
N ARG A 206 7.36 -6.09 -18.60
CA ARG A 206 8.75 -6.01 -18.08
C ARG A 206 8.79 -5.87 -16.57
N VAL A 207 7.90 -5.08 -15.97
CA VAL A 207 7.81 -4.95 -14.51
C VAL A 207 7.36 -6.27 -13.88
N ARG A 208 6.37 -6.94 -14.47
CA ARG A 208 5.88 -8.24 -14.00
C ARG A 208 6.98 -9.29 -13.99
N LEU A 209 7.72 -9.43 -15.10
CA LEU A 209 8.82 -10.39 -15.21
C LEU A 209 9.97 -10.06 -14.24
N ALA A 210 10.26 -8.78 -14.04
CA ALA A 210 11.28 -8.36 -13.08
C ALA A 210 10.87 -8.67 -11.64
N ALA A 211 9.60 -8.44 -11.29
CA ALA A 211 9.05 -8.78 -9.98
C ALA A 211 9.11 -10.29 -9.73
N GLU A 212 8.69 -11.11 -10.70
CA GLU A 212 8.76 -12.57 -10.63
C GLU A 212 10.20 -13.06 -10.43
N ALA A 213 11.15 -12.55 -11.23
CA ALA A 213 12.56 -12.90 -11.11
C ALA A 213 13.19 -12.50 -9.76
N ALA A 214 12.69 -11.43 -9.14
CA ALA A 214 13.13 -10.96 -7.83
C ALA A 214 12.39 -11.62 -6.66
N GLY A 215 11.37 -12.45 -6.92
CA GLY A 215 10.51 -13.04 -5.88
C GLY A 215 9.63 -12.00 -5.16
N VAL A 216 9.33 -10.89 -5.83
CA VAL A 216 8.51 -9.77 -5.35
C VAL A 216 7.12 -9.89 -5.98
N ALA A 217 6.06 -9.63 -5.22
CA ALA A 217 4.72 -9.67 -5.77
C ALA A 217 4.51 -8.58 -6.84
N PHE A 218 3.82 -8.93 -7.92
CA PHE A 218 3.42 -7.96 -8.94
C PHE A 218 2.08 -7.33 -8.57
N GLY A 219 1.96 -6.01 -8.75
CA GLY A 219 0.76 -5.26 -8.45
C GLY A 219 0.50 -4.11 -9.41
N GLY A 220 -0.67 -3.47 -9.28
CA GLY A 220 -1.00 -2.30 -10.07
C GLY A 220 -2.36 -1.72 -9.72
N TRP A 221 -2.68 -0.60 -10.40
CA TRP A 221 -3.97 0.06 -10.28
C TRP A 221 -4.85 -0.19 -11.50
N SER A 222 -6.13 -0.42 -11.25
CA SER A 222 -7.15 -0.52 -12.29
C SER A 222 -8.44 0.21 -11.88
N ALA A 223 -9.18 0.71 -12.85
CA ALA A 223 -10.47 1.35 -12.60
C ALA A 223 -11.54 0.37 -12.07
N SER A 224 -11.41 -0.92 -12.43
CA SER A 224 -12.29 -2.01 -11.97
C SER A 224 -11.58 -3.34 -12.06
N LEU A 225 -12.10 -4.37 -11.38
CA LEU A 225 -11.61 -5.75 -11.52
C LEU A 225 -11.68 -6.25 -12.97
N SER A 226 -12.75 -5.88 -13.68
CA SER A 226 -12.96 -6.32 -15.08
C SER A 226 -12.03 -5.62 -16.08
N ALA A 227 -11.52 -4.43 -15.75
CA ALA A 227 -10.59 -3.69 -16.60
C ALA A 227 -9.12 -4.14 -16.41
N ALA A 228 -8.78 -4.74 -15.30
CA ALA A 228 -7.41 -5.11 -14.96
C ALA A 228 -6.71 -6.00 -16.02
N PRO A 229 -7.33 -7.03 -16.62
CA PRO A 229 -6.68 -7.82 -17.65
C PRO A 229 -6.26 -7.03 -18.89
N ALA A 230 -7.11 -6.09 -19.35
CA ALA A 230 -6.80 -5.25 -20.51
C ALA A 230 -5.63 -4.27 -20.26
N GLN A 231 -5.28 -4.04 -19.00
CA GLN A 231 -4.16 -3.20 -18.58
C GLN A 231 -2.87 -4.01 -18.29
N GLY A 232 -2.85 -5.32 -18.60
CA GLY A 232 -1.73 -6.20 -18.28
C GLY A 232 -1.66 -6.64 -16.81
N LEU A 233 -2.74 -6.44 -16.04
CA LEU A 233 -2.81 -6.74 -14.61
C LEU A 233 -3.57 -8.03 -14.30
N ALA A 234 -3.72 -8.92 -15.30
CA ALA A 234 -4.41 -10.21 -15.10
C ALA A 234 -3.79 -11.06 -13.98
N GLU A 235 -2.47 -10.98 -13.81
CA GLU A 235 -1.71 -11.77 -12.83
C GLU A 235 -1.29 -10.95 -11.61
N ALA A 236 -1.81 -9.72 -11.46
CA ALA A 236 -1.48 -8.90 -10.30
C ALA A 236 -1.98 -9.54 -9.00
N GLY A 237 -1.06 -9.85 -8.10
CA GLY A 237 -1.35 -10.34 -6.75
C GLY A 237 -1.73 -9.22 -5.78
N TYR A 238 -1.29 -7.99 -6.03
CA TYR A 238 -1.65 -6.79 -5.27
C TYR A 238 -2.35 -5.81 -6.21
N LEU A 239 -3.68 -5.76 -6.16
CA LEU A 239 -4.48 -4.94 -7.06
C LEU A 239 -5.22 -3.84 -6.29
N VAL A 240 -4.97 -2.59 -6.65
CA VAL A 240 -5.73 -1.45 -6.15
C VAL A 240 -6.79 -1.06 -7.19
N VAL A 241 -8.06 -1.07 -6.79
CA VAL A 241 -9.20 -0.81 -7.66
C VAL A 241 -9.81 0.55 -7.32
N GLY A 242 -9.74 1.46 -8.27
CA GLY A 242 -10.31 2.80 -8.16
C GLY A 242 -9.77 3.61 -6.99
N SER A 243 -10.57 4.58 -6.59
CA SER A 243 -10.45 5.34 -5.34
C SER A 243 -11.85 5.70 -4.86
N ASP A 244 -11.98 6.02 -3.58
CA ASP A 244 -13.24 6.51 -3.00
C ASP A 244 -13.85 7.66 -3.82
N LEU A 245 -13.04 8.64 -4.24
CA LEU A 245 -13.49 9.76 -5.11
C LEU A 245 -14.06 9.27 -6.44
N GLN A 246 -13.38 8.32 -7.09
CA GLN A 246 -13.82 7.79 -8.39
C GLN A 246 -15.09 6.96 -8.26
N ILE A 247 -15.14 6.10 -7.23
CA ILE A 247 -16.29 5.24 -6.93
C ILE A 247 -17.50 6.09 -6.58
N LEU A 248 -17.35 7.08 -5.69
CA LEU A 248 -18.42 7.99 -5.31
C LEU A 248 -18.92 8.80 -6.50
N ALA A 249 -18.02 9.40 -7.29
CA ALA A 249 -18.39 10.17 -8.47
C ALA A 249 -19.11 9.31 -9.54
N ALA A 250 -18.71 8.05 -9.69
CA ALA A 250 -19.40 7.11 -10.58
C ALA A 250 -20.81 6.78 -10.06
N GLY A 251 -20.94 6.51 -8.75
CA GLY A 251 -22.24 6.26 -8.11
C GLY A 251 -23.20 7.46 -8.22
N LEU A 252 -22.70 8.67 -7.99
CA LEU A 252 -23.50 9.88 -8.12
C LEU A 252 -24.00 10.08 -9.56
N ARG A 253 -23.16 9.83 -10.57
CA ARG A 253 -23.59 9.88 -11.98
C ARG A 253 -24.61 8.80 -12.32
N ALA A 254 -24.40 7.57 -11.83
CA ALA A 254 -25.34 6.48 -12.06
C ALA A 254 -26.73 6.76 -11.46
N ALA A 255 -26.78 7.40 -10.27
CA ALA A 255 -28.05 7.76 -9.62
C ALA A 255 -28.88 8.79 -10.40
N LEU A 256 -28.25 9.59 -11.29
CA LEU A 256 -28.94 10.57 -12.15
C LEU A 256 -29.22 10.03 -13.56
N SER A 257 -28.67 8.86 -13.91
CA SER A 257 -28.97 8.27 -15.20
C SER A 257 -30.40 7.70 -15.18
N PRO A 258 -31.26 8.03 -16.15
CA PRO A 258 -32.56 7.40 -16.25
C PRO A 258 -32.32 5.88 -16.37
N GLU A 259 -33.07 5.09 -15.57
CA GLU A 259 -33.03 3.64 -15.66
C GLU A 259 -33.14 3.24 -17.13
N GLY A 260 -32.13 2.53 -17.63
CA GLY A 260 -32.10 2.12 -19.02
C GLY A 260 -33.40 1.35 -19.34
N GLY A 261 -34.21 1.95 -20.20
CA GLY A 261 -35.35 1.23 -20.80
C GLY A 261 -34.83 -0.06 -21.42
N ASN A 262 -35.52 -1.12 -21.14
CA ASN A 262 -35.35 -2.48 -21.68
C ASN A 262 -34.92 -2.53 -23.13
#